data_64f78f2cf7549ba0c8c52d40e989c1f4
#
_entry.id   64f78f2cf7549ba0c8c52d40e989c1f4
#
_cell.length_a   1.000
_cell.length_b   1.000
_cell.length_c   1.000
_cell.angle_alpha   90.00
_cell.angle_beta   90.00
_cell.angle_gamma   90.00
#
_symmetry.space_group_name_H-M   'P 1'
#
loop_
_entity.id
_entity.type
_entity.pdbx_description
1 polymer ?
#
loop_
_entity_poly.entity_id
_entity_poly.type
_entity_poly.pdbx_seq_one_letter_code
_entity_poly.pdbx_strand_id
1 'polypeptide(L)'
;RSLRISAHPPLTQRQEDLKNISEREHALLAAFYIGHSLPSNTIPTPGAMQRYIKQIGIDDFYENYYLELILYIGNYLKATILPNAKWETYSKDNCIIDLYLLTREGERISITKKVNRYYSEKRSIPIGSIINELSIQ
;
A
#
# COMPACT_ATOMS: atom_id res chain seq x y z
N ARG A 1 6.46 -11.51 7.16
CA ARG A 1 5.18 -11.20 7.78
C ARG A 1 4.06 -11.17 6.76
N SER A 2 2.95 -11.76 7.08
CA SER A 2 1.78 -11.76 6.21
C SER A 2 1.20 -10.36 6.06
N LEU A 3 0.58 -10.10 4.91
CA LEU A 3 -0.26 -8.92 4.75
C LEU A 3 -1.40 -8.99 5.76
N ARG A 4 -1.66 -7.89 6.41
CA ARG A 4 -2.79 -7.79 7.32
C ARG A 4 -4.07 -7.76 6.50
N ILE A 5 -5.07 -8.45 6.99
CA ILE A 5 -6.36 -8.49 6.32
C ILE A 5 -7.37 -7.82 7.22
N SER A 6 -7.88 -6.70 6.73
CA SER A 6 -8.88 -5.93 7.43
C SER A 6 -10.20 -6.72 7.54
N ALA A 7 -11.02 -6.37 8.53
CA ALA A 7 -12.36 -6.90 8.64
C ALA A 7 -13.22 -6.55 7.41
N HIS A 8 -12.85 -5.51 6.70
CA HIS A 8 -13.55 -5.03 5.51
C HIS A 8 -12.56 -4.84 4.38
N PRO A 9 -12.77 -5.45 3.24
CA PRO A 9 -13.80 -6.46 2.92
C PRO A 9 -13.49 -7.82 3.53
N PRO A 10 -14.38 -8.81 3.38
CA PRO A 10 -14.15 -10.16 3.88
C PRO A 10 -12.85 -10.78 3.36
N LEU A 11 -12.31 -11.74 4.10
CA LEU A 11 -11.03 -12.39 3.79
C LEU A 11 -10.97 -12.96 2.36
N THR A 12 -12.03 -13.64 1.93
CA THR A 12 -12.07 -14.21 0.58
C THR A 12 -12.01 -13.14 -0.49
N GLN A 13 -12.67 -12.00 -0.27
CA GLN A 13 -12.62 -10.89 -1.21
C GLN A 13 -11.21 -10.29 -1.28
N ARG A 14 -10.53 -10.18 -0.15
CA ARG A 14 -9.14 -9.71 -0.12
C ARG A 14 -8.22 -10.62 -0.93
N GLN A 15 -8.39 -11.94 -0.82
CA GLN A 15 -7.58 -12.87 -1.60
C GLN A 15 -7.85 -12.73 -3.10
N GLU A 16 -9.11 -12.52 -3.49
CA GLU A 16 -9.43 -12.28 -4.89
C GLU A 16 -8.83 -10.97 -5.40
N ASP A 17 -8.90 -9.90 -4.59
CA ASP A 17 -8.28 -8.63 -4.93
C ASP A 17 -6.76 -8.78 -5.10
N LEU A 18 -6.11 -9.53 -4.23
CA LEU A 18 -4.66 -9.74 -4.31
C LEU A 18 -4.26 -10.57 -5.52
N LYS A 19 -5.05 -11.58 -5.88
CA LYS A 19 -4.78 -12.37 -7.09
C LYS A 19 -4.80 -11.51 -8.34
N ASN A 20 -5.66 -10.50 -8.37
CA ASN A 20 -5.86 -9.63 -9.52
C ASN A 20 -5.40 -8.21 -9.23
N ILE A 21 -4.35 -8.06 -8.41
CA ILE A 21 -4.01 -6.74 -7.86
C ILE A 21 -3.66 -5.72 -8.95
N SER A 22 -3.04 -6.15 -10.04
CA SER A 22 -2.70 -5.24 -11.12
C SER A 22 -3.94 -4.61 -11.77
N GLU A 23 -5.02 -5.37 -11.88
CA GLU A 23 -6.29 -4.87 -12.42
C GLU A 23 -7.13 -4.17 -11.36
N ARG A 24 -6.98 -4.56 -10.10
CA ARG A 24 -7.82 -4.06 -9.02
C ARG A 24 -7.26 -2.81 -8.32
N GLU A 25 -5.99 -2.53 -8.50
CA GLU A 25 -5.33 -1.42 -7.80
C GLU A 25 -6.08 -0.10 -7.93
N HIS A 26 -6.40 0.28 -9.15
CA HIS A 26 -7.05 1.56 -9.40
C HIS A 26 -8.43 1.62 -8.74
N ALA A 27 -9.21 0.56 -8.88
CA ALA A 27 -10.56 0.52 -8.30
C ALA A 27 -10.52 0.55 -6.77
N LEU A 28 -9.58 -0.17 -6.17
CA LEU A 28 -9.45 -0.20 -4.71
C LEU A 28 -9.05 1.17 -4.16
N LEU A 29 -8.08 1.83 -4.81
CA LEU A 29 -7.67 3.16 -4.39
C LEU A 29 -8.77 4.20 -4.62
N ALA A 30 -9.46 4.14 -5.76
CA ALA A 30 -10.55 5.06 -6.05
C ALA A 30 -11.68 4.91 -5.01
N ALA A 31 -12.05 3.68 -4.68
CA ALA A 31 -13.07 3.44 -3.66
C ALA A 31 -12.64 4.00 -2.30
N PHE A 32 -11.38 3.82 -1.95
CA PHE A 32 -10.84 4.37 -0.70
C PHE A 32 -10.93 5.90 -0.70
N TYR A 33 -10.45 6.54 -1.78
CA TYR A 33 -10.47 8.01 -1.85
C TYR A 33 -11.89 8.56 -1.79
N ILE A 34 -12.80 7.98 -2.56
CA ILE A 34 -14.20 8.43 -2.57
C ILE A 34 -14.84 8.22 -1.21
N GLY A 35 -14.63 7.06 -0.60
CA GLY A 35 -15.22 6.74 0.70
C GLY A 35 -14.74 7.64 1.82
N HIS A 36 -13.60 8.30 1.64
CA HIS A 36 -13.01 9.17 2.65
C HIS A 36 -12.96 10.63 2.22
N SER A 37 -13.73 10.97 1.18
CA SER A 37 -13.84 12.35 0.69
C SER A 37 -12.51 12.94 0.22
N LEU A 38 -11.64 12.09 -0.31
CA LEU A 38 -10.39 12.52 -0.94
C LEU A 38 -10.59 12.61 -2.46
N PRO A 39 -9.83 13.48 -3.15
CA PRO A 39 -9.90 13.52 -4.61
C PRO A 39 -9.54 12.16 -5.21
N SER A 40 -10.35 11.69 -6.17
CA SER A 40 -10.16 10.36 -6.77
C SER A 40 -9.53 10.41 -8.16
N ASN A 41 -9.38 11.59 -8.75
CA ASN A 41 -8.83 11.77 -10.08
C ASN A 41 -7.35 12.11 -10.09
N THR A 42 -6.74 12.27 -8.93
CA THR A 42 -5.31 12.53 -8.79
C THR A 42 -4.77 11.73 -7.61
N ILE A 43 -3.47 11.44 -7.65
CA ILE A 43 -2.82 10.76 -6.53
C ILE A 43 -2.55 11.79 -5.44
N PRO A 44 -3.00 11.59 -4.21
CA PRO A 44 -2.70 12.52 -3.12
C PRO A 44 -1.20 12.71 -2.94
N THR A 45 -0.79 13.91 -2.60
CA THR A 45 0.62 14.13 -2.27
C THR A 45 0.97 13.40 -0.98
N PRO A 46 2.25 13.05 -0.75
CA PRO A 46 2.63 12.43 0.52
C PRO A 46 2.23 13.25 1.74
N GLY A 47 2.34 14.58 1.65
CA GLY A 47 1.92 15.46 2.75
C GLY A 47 0.42 15.39 3.02
N ALA A 48 -0.39 15.37 1.96
CA ALA A 48 -1.84 15.26 2.11
C ALA A 48 -2.22 13.92 2.73
N MET A 49 -1.62 12.83 2.23
CA MET A 49 -1.87 11.50 2.78
C MET A 49 -1.42 11.42 4.24
N GLN A 50 -0.28 12.03 4.58
CA GLN A 50 0.20 12.05 5.95
C GLN A 50 -0.79 12.72 6.89
N ARG A 51 -1.34 13.86 6.47
CA ARG A 51 -2.35 14.57 7.27
C ARG A 51 -3.60 13.72 7.45
N TYR A 52 -4.00 13.03 6.40
CA TYR A 52 -5.18 12.18 6.45
C TYR A 52 -4.99 11.00 7.41
N ILE A 53 -3.84 10.35 7.35
CA ILE A 53 -3.50 9.25 8.26
C ILE A 53 -3.58 9.74 9.72
N LYS A 54 -3.06 10.94 9.99
CA LYS A 54 -3.12 11.51 11.34
C LYS A 54 -4.54 11.82 11.79
N GLN A 55 -5.40 12.25 10.87
CA GLN A 55 -6.82 12.51 11.20
C GLN A 55 -7.56 11.24 11.59
N ILE A 56 -7.33 10.16 10.85
CA ILE A 56 -7.93 8.86 11.17
C ILE A 56 -7.32 8.28 12.45
N GLY A 57 -6.03 8.48 12.63
CA GLY A 57 -5.27 7.87 13.70
C GLY A 57 -4.37 6.76 13.15
N ILE A 58 -3.13 6.76 13.57
CA ILE A 58 -2.11 5.86 13.00
C ILE A 58 -2.49 4.39 13.23
N ASP A 59 -2.92 4.05 14.43
CA ASP A 59 -3.29 2.66 14.74
C ASP A 59 -4.52 2.23 13.94
N ASP A 60 -5.55 3.08 13.90
CA ASP A 60 -6.76 2.79 13.15
C ASP A 60 -6.48 2.64 11.65
N PHE A 61 -5.63 3.50 11.13
CA PHE A 61 -5.26 3.43 9.72
C PHE A 61 -4.51 2.14 9.41
N TYR A 62 -3.53 1.81 10.24
CA TYR A 62 -2.75 0.60 10.06
C TYR A 62 -3.62 -0.66 10.15
N GLU A 63 -4.56 -0.70 11.09
CA GLU A 63 -5.42 -1.86 11.28
C GLU A 63 -6.46 -2.02 10.18
N ASN A 64 -7.05 -0.92 9.70
CA ASN A 64 -8.21 -1.00 8.81
C ASN A 64 -7.89 -0.73 7.35
N TYR A 65 -6.80 -0.03 7.03
CA TYR A 65 -6.50 0.40 5.67
C TYR A 65 -5.10 0.01 5.24
N TYR A 66 -4.61 -1.09 5.76
CA TYR A 66 -3.24 -1.52 5.48
C TYR A 66 -2.99 -1.76 4.00
N LEU A 67 -3.87 -2.50 3.33
CA LEU A 67 -3.70 -2.79 1.90
C LEU A 67 -3.72 -1.50 1.09
N GLU A 68 -4.66 -0.61 1.38
CA GLU A 68 -4.77 0.67 0.70
C GLU A 68 -3.50 1.52 0.89
N LEU A 69 -2.91 1.46 2.07
CA LEU A 69 -1.65 2.15 2.36
C LEU A 69 -0.53 1.62 1.46
N ILE A 70 -0.39 0.30 1.39
CA ILE A 70 0.65 -0.32 0.55
C ILE A 70 0.41 0.03 -0.92
N LEU A 71 -0.83 -0.05 -1.38
CA LEU A 71 -1.18 0.29 -2.76
C LEU A 71 -0.93 1.75 -3.07
N TYR A 72 -1.24 2.65 -2.13
CA TYR A 72 -0.98 4.08 -2.31
C TYR A 72 0.51 4.34 -2.53
N ILE A 73 1.35 3.78 -1.66
CA ILE A 73 2.79 4.00 -1.75
C ILE A 73 3.33 3.46 -3.07
N GLY A 74 2.93 2.25 -3.45
CA GLY A 74 3.35 1.68 -4.70
C GLY A 74 2.85 2.44 -5.92
N ASN A 75 1.61 2.89 -5.87
CA ASN A 75 1.03 3.69 -6.94
C ASN A 75 1.79 5.01 -7.12
N TYR A 76 2.12 5.67 -6.01
CA TYR A 76 2.90 6.91 -6.03
C TYR A 76 4.29 6.67 -6.62
N LEU A 77 4.96 5.60 -6.20
CA LEU A 77 6.28 5.26 -6.74
C LEU A 77 6.24 4.98 -8.24
N LYS A 78 5.23 4.23 -8.69
CA LYS A 78 5.08 3.95 -10.12
C LYS A 78 4.80 5.21 -10.92
N ALA A 79 4.07 6.14 -10.35
CA ALA A 79 3.72 7.38 -11.04
C ALA A 79 4.88 8.38 -11.10
N THR A 80 5.84 8.29 -10.20
CA THR A 80 6.90 9.30 -10.08
C THR A 80 8.29 8.80 -10.43
N ILE A 81 8.69 7.64 -9.93
CA ILE A 81 10.09 7.20 -9.98
C ILE A 81 10.25 5.86 -10.69
N LEU A 82 9.29 4.96 -10.57
CA LEU A 82 9.39 3.59 -11.07
C LEU A 82 8.26 3.28 -12.06
N PRO A 83 8.21 3.96 -13.22
CA PRO A 83 7.05 3.86 -14.11
C PRO A 83 6.83 2.47 -14.70
N ASN A 84 7.85 1.62 -14.71
CA ASN A 84 7.74 0.28 -15.27
C ASN A 84 7.66 -0.81 -14.22
N ALA A 85 7.54 -0.45 -12.95
CA ALA A 85 7.39 -1.42 -11.87
C ALA A 85 5.99 -2.05 -11.90
N LYS A 86 5.93 -3.29 -11.47
CA LYS A 86 4.68 -4.06 -11.42
C LYS A 86 4.51 -4.70 -10.06
N TRP A 87 3.27 -4.91 -9.67
CA TRP A 87 2.99 -5.67 -8.46
C TRP A 87 3.31 -7.14 -8.67
N GLU A 88 3.92 -7.74 -7.66
CA GLU A 88 4.17 -9.17 -7.61
C GLU A 88 3.72 -9.69 -6.26
N THR A 89 3.05 -10.84 -6.25
CA THR A 89 2.53 -11.42 -5.03
C THR A 89 3.40 -12.59 -4.57
N TYR A 90 3.42 -12.82 -3.28
CA TYR A 90 4.07 -13.96 -2.67
C TYR A 90 3.03 -14.82 -1.97
N SER A 91 2.99 -16.10 -2.32
CA SER A 91 1.99 -17.03 -1.79
C SER A 91 2.63 -18.09 -0.90
N LYS A 92 1.87 -18.54 0.09
CA LYS A 92 2.24 -19.65 0.93
C LYS A 92 0.97 -20.42 1.29
N ASP A 93 1.00 -21.73 1.12
CA ASP A 93 -0.16 -22.60 1.40
C ASP A 93 -1.41 -22.14 0.65
N ASN A 94 -1.25 -21.82 -0.62
CA ASN A 94 -2.31 -21.36 -1.53
C ASN A 94 -2.96 -20.03 -1.11
N CYS A 95 -2.30 -19.28 -0.22
CA CYS A 95 -2.75 -17.97 0.21
C CYS A 95 -1.71 -16.92 -0.12
N ILE A 96 -2.13 -15.79 -0.67
CA ILE A 96 -1.22 -14.68 -0.89
C ILE A 96 -1.01 -14.00 0.46
N ILE A 97 0.27 -13.92 0.87
CA ILE A 97 0.63 -13.38 2.18
C ILE A 97 1.48 -12.12 2.09
N ASP A 98 1.95 -11.76 0.90
CA ASP A 98 2.72 -10.53 0.74
C ASP A 98 2.62 -10.02 -0.70
N LEU A 99 3.06 -8.79 -0.87
CA LEU A 99 2.95 -8.04 -2.10
C LEU A 99 4.13 -7.07 -2.17
N TYR A 100 4.80 -7.02 -3.32
CA TYR A 100 5.92 -6.09 -3.50
C TYR A 100 5.95 -5.57 -4.92
N LEU A 101 6.72 -4.51 -5.14
CA LEU A 101 6.95 -4.00 -6.48
C LEU A 101 8.16 -4.68 -7.09
N LEU A 102 7.99 -5.15 -8.32
CA LEU A 102 9.08 -5.69 -9.12
C LEU A 102 9.48 -4.62 -10.13
N THR A 103 10.74 -4.18 -10.06
CA THR A 103 11.24 -3.16 -10.99
C THR A 103 11.57 -3.76 -12.33
N ARG A 104 11.77 -2.90 -13.31
CA ARG A 104 12.18 -3.31 -14.66
C ARG A 104 13.47 -4.11 -14.63
N GLU A 105 14.38 -3.78 -13.71
CA GLU A 105 15.67 -4.43 -13.55
C GLU A 105 15.59 -5.75 -12.79
N GLY A 106 14.42 -6.13 -12.33
CA GLY A 106 14.22 -7.37 -11.58
C GLY A 106 14.39 -7.26 -10.08
N GLU A 107 14.51 -6.05 -9.55
CA GLU A 107 14.62 -5.85 -8.11
C GLU A 107 13.24 -5.87 -7.47
N ARG A 108 13.16 -6.42 -6.27
CA ARG A 108 11.94 -6.44 -5.48
C ARG A 108 12.00 -5.38 -4.40
N ILE A 109 10.99 -4.52 -4.39
CA ILE A 109 10.88 -3.45 -3.39
C ILE A 109 9.77 -3.82 -2.44
N SER A 110 10.12 -4.07 -1.18
CA SER A 110 9.16 -4.46 -0.15
C SER A 110 8.65 -3.23 0.59
N ILE A 111 7.50 -2.75 0.18
CA ILE A 111 6.82 -1.64 0.85
C ILE A 111 6.35 -2.09 2.23
N THR A 112 5.79 -3.30 2.31
CA THR A 112 5.27 -3.85 3.56
C THR A 112 6.33 -3.92 4.64
N LYS A 113 7.54 -4.35 4.29
CA LYS A 113 8.63 -4.45 5.26
C LYS A 113 8.97 -3.08 5.86
N LYS A 114 9.02 -2.06 5.01
CA LYS A 114 9.34 -0.70 5.45
C LYS A 114 8.24 -0.13 6.34
N VAL A 115 6.99 -0.26 5.91
CA VAL A 115 5.84 0.22 6.69
C VAL A 115 5.77 -0.49 8.04
N ASN A 116 5.91 -1.81 8.04
CA ASN A 116 5.84 -2.60 9.27
C ASN A 116 6.94 -2.23 10.24
N ARG A 117 8.15 -1.96 9.74
CA ARG A 117 9.27 -1.55 10.59
C ARG A 117 8.96 -0.24 11.30
N TYR A 118 8.53 0.77 10.56
CA TYR A 118 8.22 2.07 11.17
C TYR A 118 7.10 1.93 12.19
N TYR A 119 6.06 1.18 11.85
CA TYR A 119 4.94 1.02 12.76
C TYR A 119 5.34 0.26 14.02
N SER A 120 6.07 -0.84 13.90
CA SER A 120 6.44 -1.66 15.06
C SER A 120 7.47 -0.98 15.96
N GLU A 121 8.41 -0.22 15.37
CA GLU A 121 9.48 0.41 16.14
C GLU A 121 9.10 1.77 16.71
N LYS A 122 8.28 2.55 15.99
CA LYS A 122 8.01 3.94 16.35
C LYS A 122 6.52 4.30 16.40
N ARG A 123 5.63 3.34 16.18
CA ARG A 123 4.19 3.59 16.05
C ARG A 123 3.92 4.75 15.11
N SER A 124 4.59 4.76 13.98
CA SER A 124 4.56 5.85 13.03
C SER A 124 4.40 5.33 11.61
N ILE A 125 3.77 6.13 10.76
CA ILE A 125 3.67 5.85 9.33
C ILE A 125 4.10 7.12 8.60
N PRO A 126 5.41 7.41 8.55
CA PRO A 126 5.91 8.64 7.92
C PRO A 126 5.98 8.44 6.41
N ILE A 127 4.91 8.82 5.70
CA ILE A 127 4.77 8.56 4.27
C ILE A 127 5.94 9.12 3.46
N GLY A 128 6.31 10.38 3.68
CA GLY A 128 7.41 11.00 2.93
C GLY A 128 8.73 10.28 3.12
N SER A 129 9.04 9.91 4.36
CA SER A 129 10.28 9.19 4.67
C SER A 129 10.28 7.80 4.04
N ILE A 130 9.16 7.09 4.13
CA ILE A 130 9.04 5.76 3.55
C ILE A 130 9.26 5.80 2.04
N ILE A 131 8.58 6.71 1.35
CA ILE A 131 8.71 6.87 -0.09
C ILE A 131 10.16 7.21 -0.45
N ASN A 132 10.75 8.15 0.27
CA ASN A 132 12.11 8.59 0.01
C ASN A 132 13.12 7.44 0.17
N GLU A 133 12.99 6.67 1.22
CA GLU A 133 13.89 5.53 1.47
C GLU A 133 13.72 4.44 0.42
N LEU A 134 12.49 4.18 -0.04
CA LEU A 134 12.25 3.20 -1.09
C LEU A 134 12.75 3.67 -2.46
N SER A 135 12.84 4.98 -2.65
CA SER A 135 13.26 5.57 -3.93
C SER A 135 14.76 5.44 -4.20
N ILE A 136 15.56 5.27 -3.17
CA ILE A 136 17.02 5.26 -3.30
C ILE A 136 17.61 3.86 -3.34
N GLN A 137 16.80 2.86 -3.54
CA GLN A 137 17.26 1.47 -3.64
C GLN A 137 17.86 1.13 -4.99
#